data_59abf26770cf1aa0f1622305b37d4561
#
_entry.id   59abf26770cf1aa0f1622305b37d4561
#
_cell.length_a   1.000
_cell.length_b   1.000
_cell.length_c   1.000
_cell.angle_alpha   90.00
_cell.angle_beta   90.00
_cell.angle_gamma   90.00
#
_symmetry.space_group_name_H-M   'P 1'
#
loop_
_entity.id
_entity.type
_entity.pdbx_description
1 polymer ?
#
loop_
_entity_poly.entity_id
_entity_poly.type
_entity_poly.pdbx_seq_one_letter_code
_entity_poly.pdbx_strand_id
1 'polypeptide(L)'
;MKRFSVLSITMLLCALVAPAALAGEAAQAIELTNYSGGETIRYPVPLIRGTLANRSLTSVEVINGSSKRDTARMKCLALDGRFRALTELVPGKNRIVIKAGNDSRTLELTYQPQTNPYIVRVVFAADPTGDTTYQTPIKDDPQNYADKLGTMMILMQAFTAESMNDLGMGRVTFNLEYDEKGKVKVHVIRCDKPAAEICAIVGRGSLYGYFNGQLNKQLPGPKAKNVMLPAFSRFNPQTKHNTAYTALGGGNLALFGGSNLYCYPNSLTDVQRAFMDATAIDTANYSSDSVGRHTYWANASTCIGNTLHELGHTFGLPHARDGRDIMRRGGDWFSRFWVLEEAPARGGKGPVKFDEKHVAQWTLASAAFLRATPWFALDDRAYPKEEHIAAKLGDKPGEIIVTSSDGLGGVCLGAPGSMATAVPMEWLKPAPHEVVVDTKKYETALEGPKGWLRIIDVNGHVKNVYVKDLIPGWGASATQPASATQPASGQAKTK
;
A
#
# COMPACT_ATOMS: atom_id res chain seq x y z
N MET A 1 -3.76 -9.41 -99.09
CA MET A 1 -3.41 -9.81 -97.73
C MET A 1 -4.02 -8.78 -96.79
N LYS A 2 -5.18 -9.06 -96.23
CA LYS A 2 -5.87 -8.17 -95.29
C LYS A 2 -5.90 -8.88 -93.94
N ARG A 3 -5.28 -8.27 -92.91
CA ARG A 3 -5.29 -8.77 -91.51
C ARG A 3 -6.56 -8.30 -90.82
N PHE A 4 -7.35 -9.21 -90.35
CA PHE A 4 -8.47 -8.94 -89.45
C PHE A 4 -7.96 -8.90 -87.98
N SER A 5 -8.23 -7.77 -87.33
CA SER A 5 -8.03 -7.66 -85.87
C SER A 5 -9.32 -8.06 -85.12
N VAL A 6 -9.21 -9.00 -84.26
CA VAL A 6 -10.30 -9.42 -83.35
C VAL A 6 -10.22 -8.59 -82.09
N LEU A 7 -11.28 -7.84 -81.83
CA LEU A 7 -11.43 -7.03 -80.59
C LEU A 7 -12.08 -7.91 -79.50
N SER A 8 -11.33 -8.29 -78.44
CA SER A 8 -11.88 -8.99 -77.33
C SER A 8 -12.42 -7.98 -76.27
N ILE A 9 -13.71 -8.02 -76.04
CA ILE A 9 -14.40 -7.25 -75.00
C ILE A 9 -14.34 -8.07 -73.73
N THR A 10 -13.57 -7.61 -72.74
CA THR A 10 -13.53 -8.18 -71.37
C THR A 10 -14.59 -7.49 -70.54
N MET A 11 -15.67 -8.19 -70.19
CA MET A 11 -16.66 -7.72 -69.22
C MET A 11 -16.02 -7.78 -67.78
N LEU A 12 -15.86 -6.61 -67.17
CA LEU A 12 -15.44 -6.46 -65.80
C LEU A 12 -16.70 -6.61 -64.89
N LEU A 13 -16.82 -7.75 -64.23
CA LEU A 13 -17.86 -7.98 -63.23
C LEU A 13 -17.44 -7.28 -61.90
N CYS A 14 -18.00 -6.10 -61.64
CA CYS A 14 -17.88 -5.45 -60.31
C CYS A 14 -18.77 -6.20 -59.32
N ALA A 15 -18.15 -7.06 -58.51
CA ALA A 15 -18.81 -7.61 -57.33
C ALA A 15 -18.89 -6.49 -56.25
N LEU A 16 -20.10 -6.03 -55.95
CA LEU A 16 -20.39 -5.17 -54.79
C LEU A 16 -20.17 -6.01 -53.51
N VAL A 17 -19.01 -5.83 -52.91
CA VAL A 17 -18.80 -6.30 -51.52
C VAL A 17 -19.49 -5.30 -50.59
N ALA A 18 -20.66 -5.68 -50.08
CA ALA A 18 -21.30 -4.94 -48.99
C ALA A 18 -20.35 -4.94 -47.78
N PRO A 19 -20.11 -3.80 -47.12
CA PRO A 19 -19.33 -3.80 -45.88
C PRO A 19 -20.09 -4.63 -44.85
N ALA A 20 -19.46 -5.72 -44.37
CA ALA A 20 -19.93 -6.42 -43.22
C ALA A 20 -19.97 -5.39 -42.06
N ALA A 21 -21.18 -5.09 -41.59
CA ALA A 21 -21.36 -4.29 -40.39
C ALA A 21 -20.58 -5.01 -39.26
N LEU A 22 -19.53 -4.37 -38.76
CA LEU A 22 -18.89 -4.75 -37.54
C LEU A 22 -20.00 -4.78 -36.47
N ALA A 23 -20.46 -5.99 -36.11
CA ALA A 23 -21.30 -6.17 -34.98
C ALA A 23 -20.51 -5.63 -33.79
N GLY A 24 -20.91 -4.45 -33.29
CA GLY A 24 -20.34 -3.88 -32.10
C GLY A 24 -20.46 -4.94 -31.01
N GLU A 25 -19.33 -5.30 -30.36
CA GLU A 25 -19.37 -6.16 -29.19
C GLU A 25 -20.40 -5.59 -28.23
N ALA A 26 -21.41 -6.37 -27.88
CA ALA A 26 -22.41 -5.96 -26.90
C ALA A 26 -21.65 -5.61 -25.62
N ALA A 27 -21.80 -4.39 -25.15
CA ALA A 27 -21.12 -3.92 -23.95
C ALA A 27 -21.35 -4.93 -22.81
N GLN A 28 -20.28 -5.46 -22.23
CA GLN A 28 -20.38 -6.45 -21.18
C GLN A 28 -21.09 -5.81 -19.97
N ALA A 29 -22.09 -6.51 -19.41
CA ALA A 29 -22.86 -6.03 -18.27
C ALA A 29 -21.97 -5.78 -17.01
N ILE A 30 -20.87 -6.54 -16.89
CA ILE A 30 -19.84 -6.43 -15.84
C ILE A 30 -18.48 -6.40 -16.52
N GLU A 31 -17.75 -5.30 -16.39
CA GLU A 31 -16.37 -5.14 -16.87
C GLU A 31 -15.40 -5.09 -15.71
N LEU A 32 -14.29 -5.85 -15.80
CA LEU A 32 -13.20 -5.82 -14.81
C LEU A 32 -12.11 -4.87 -15.29
N THR A 33 -11.68 -3.94 -14.43
CA THR A 33 -10.73 -2.87 -14.82
C THR A 33 -9.28 -3.16 -14.43
N ASN A 34 -9.03 -4.14 -13.54
CA ASN A 34 -7.68 -4.46 -13.07
C ASN A 34 -7.30 -5.94 -13.16
N TYR A 35 -8.18 -6.79 -13.69
CA TYR A 35 -7.91 -8.21 -13.95
C TYR A 35 -8.47 -8.62 -15.30
N SER A 36 -7.68 -9.41 -16.06
CA SER A 36 -8.07 -9.98 -17.35
C SER A 36 -8.47 -11.45 -17.26
N GLY A 37 -8.01 -12.14 -16.24
CA GLY A 37 -8.15 -13.58 -16.05
C GLY A 37 -6.90 -14.35 -16.45
N GLY A 38 -6.62 -15.45 -15.72
CA GLY A 38 -5.44 -16.29 -15.92
C GLY A 38 -4.19 -15.84 -15.15
N GLU A 39 -4.24 -14.69 -14.46
CA GLU A 39 -3.09 -14.18 -13.71
C GLU A 39 -2.72 -15.09 -12.53
N THR A 40 -1.41 -15.15 -12.25
CA THR A 40 -0.87 -15.75 -11.02
C THR A 40 -0.71 -14.67 -9.95
N ILE A 41 -1.36 -14.87 -8.82
CA ILE A 41 -1.37 -13.96 -7.67
C ILE A 41 -0.53 -14.56 -6.55
N ARG A 42 0.34 -13.74 -5.92
CA ARG A 42 1.29 -14.18 -4.89
C ARG A 42 0.89 -13.75 -3.48
N TYR A 43 -0.35 -13.32 -3.28
CA TYR A 43 -0.97 -12.94 -2.00
C TYR A 43 -2.44 -13.37 -1.99
N PRO A 44 -3.04 -13.64 -0.81
CA PRO A 44 -4.32 -14.37 -0.75
C PRO A 44 -5.55 -13.53 -1.06
N VAL A 45 -5.50 -12.19 -1.01
CA VAL A 45 -6.70 -11.35 -1.07
C VAL A 45 -6.55 -10.22 -2.09
N PRO A 46 -6.88 -10.49 -3.38
CA PRO A 46 -6.92 -9.44 -4.40
C PRO A 46 -8.12 -8.51 -4.21
N LEU A 47 -7.94 -7.24 -4.59
CA LEU A 47 -9.01 -6.26 -4.75
C LEU A 47 -9.46 -6.24 -6.21
N ILE A 48 -10.64 -6.76 -6.51
CA ILE A 48 -11.23 -6.73 -7.85
C ILE A 48 -11.96 -5.42 -8.03
N ARG A 49 -11.61 -4.66 -9.08
CA ARG A 49 -12.26 -3.42 -9.47
C ARG A 49 -12.99 -3.61 -10.80
N GLY A 50 -14.15 -2.97 -10.94
CA GLY A 50 -14.89 -3.06 -12.18
C GLY A 50 -16.03 -2.06 -12.30
N THR A 51 -16.68 -2.11 -13.48
CA THR A 51 -17.83 -1.29 -13.81
C THR A 51 -19.04 -2.16 -14.14
N LEU A 52 -20.23 -1.58 -13.97
CA LEU A 52 -21.53 -2.18 -14.23
C LEU A 52 -22.27 -1.33 -15.25
N ALA A 53 -22.81 -1.95 -16.30
CA ALA A 53 -23.67 -1.26 -17.26
C ALA A 53 -24.95 -0.73 -16.57
N ASN A 54 -25.53 -1.52 -15.66
CA ASN A 54 -26.64 -1.06 -14.83
C ASN A 54 -26.12 -0.27 -13.61
N ARG A 55 -26.12 1.05 -13.74
CA ARG A 55 -25.60 1.98 -12.73
C ARG A 55 -26.49 2.11 -11.48
N SER A 56 -27.73 1.58 -11.52
CA SER A 56 -28.66 1.63 -10.37
C SER A 56 -28.39 0.52 -9.35
N LEU A 57 -27.56 -0.46 -9.66
CA LEU A 57 -27.21 -1.52 -8.73
C LEU A 57 -26.35 -0.98 -7.59
N THR A 58 -26.71 -1.35 -6.36
CA THR A 58 -26.06 -0.90 -5.13
C THR A 58 -25.12 -1.94 -4.52
N SER A 59 -25.06 -3.14 -5.11
CA SER A 59 -24.17 -4.20 -4.61
C SER A 59 -23.78 -5.20 -5.68
N VAL A 60 -22.63 -5.82 -5.46
CA VAL A 60 -22.08 -6.94 -6.22
C VAL A 60 -21.83 -8.09 -5.24
N GLU A 61 -22.10 -9.31 -5.64
CA GLU A 61 -21.72 -10.51 -4.91
C GLU A 61 -20.53 -11.18 -5.59
N VAL A 62 -19.50 -11.51 -4.81
CA VAL A 62 -18.31 -12.23 -5.29
C VAL A 62 -18.27 -13.59 -4.63
N ILE A 63 -18.17 -14.64 -5.45
CA ILE A 63 -18.20 -16.05 -5.01
C ILE A 63 -16.96 -16.74 -5.54
N ASN A 64 -16.06 -17.15 -4.64
CA ASN A 64 -14.95 -18.04 -4.99
C ASN A 64 -15.40 -19.50 -4.85
N GLY A 65 -15.78 -20.12 -5.95
CA GLY A 65 -16.24 -21.51 -5.97
C GLY A 65 -15.19 -22.56 -5.59
N SER A 66 -13.91 -22.15 -5.52
CA SER A 66 -12.80 -23.02 -5.12
C SER A 66 -12.57 -23.03 -3.61
N SER A 67 -13.15 -22.09 -2.86
CA SER A 67 -12.99 -21.96 -1.40
C SER A 67 -14.19 -22.55 -0.65
N LYS A 68 -13.91 -23.15 0.51
CA LYS A 68 -14.93 -23.60 1.48
C LYS A 68 -14.95 -22.70 2.75
N ARG A 69 -14.21 -21.60 2.75
CA ARG A 69 -14.16 -20.65 3.87
C ARG A 69 -15.42 -19.79 3.90
N ASP A 70 -15.72 -19.19 5.03
CA ASP A 70 -16.84 -18.23 5.17
C ASP A 70 -16.69 -17.02 4.23
N THR A 71 -15.44 -16.67 3.89
CA THR A 71 -15.08 -15.64 2.91
C THR A 71 -15.26 -16.06 1.45
N ALA A 72 -15.67 -17.30 1.18
CA ALA A 72 -15.95 -17.78 -0.18
C ALA A 72 -17.05 -16.99 -0.89
N ARG A 73 -17.95 -16.36 -0.11
CA ARG A 73 -19.03 -15.51 -0.62
C ARG A 73 -19.00 -14.17 0.09
N MET A 74 -18.77 -13.09 -0.65
CA MET A 74 -18.74 -11.74 -0.11
C MET A 74 -19.66 -10.82 -0.90
N LYS A 75 -20.37 -9.92 -0.18
CA LYS A 75 -21.19 -8.88 -0.78
C LYS A 75 -20.44 -7.55 -0.63
N CYS A 76 -20.31 -6.84 -1.74
CA CYS A 76 -19.59 -5.58 -1.81
C CYS A 76 -20.52 -4.47 -2.30
N LEU A 77 -20.30 -3.25 -1.86
CA LEU A 77 -21.06 -2.07 -2.31
C LEU A 77 -20.72 -1.73 -3.76
N ALA A 78 -21.73 -1.32 -4.51
CA ALA A 78 -21.59 -0.69 -5.82
C ALA A 78 -22.17 0.72 -5.76
N LEU A 79 -21.55 1.64 -6.49
CA LEU A 79 -21.94 3.04 -6.53
C LEU A 79 -21.69 3.64 -7.92
N ASP A 80 -22.70 4.26 -8.50
CA ASP A 80 -22.61 4.92 -9.82
C ASP A 80 -22.04 4.00 -10.92
N GLY A 81 -22.38 2.71 -10.89
CA GLY A 81 -21.89 1.70 -11.83
C GLY A 81 -20.43 1.28 -11.60
N ARG A 82 -19.85 1.53 -10.44
CA ARG A 82 -18.50 1.07 -10.06
C ARG A 82 -18.59 0.12 -8.86
N PHE A 83 -17.62 -0.78 -8.74
CA PHE A 83 -17.48 -1.61 -7.55
C PHE A 83 -16.01 -1.86 -7.21
N ARG A 84 -15.78 -2.14 -5.92
CA ARG A 84 -14.50 -2.61 -5.35
C ARG A 84 -14.82 -3.81 -4.47
N ALA A 85 -14.32 -4.97 -4.87
CA ALA A 85 -14.67 -6.22 -4.24
C ALA A 85 -13.44 -6.99 -3.79
N LEU A 86 -13.44 -7.43 -2.54
CA LEU A 86 -12.45 -8.36 -2.04
C LEU A 86 -12.88 -9.80 -2.35
N THR A 87 -11.90 -10.69 -2.45
CA THR A 87 -12.12 -12.14 -2.44
C THR A 87 -10.91 -12.81 -1.80
N GLU A 88 -11.12 -13.92 -1.10
CA GLU A 88 -10.03 -14.71 -0.55
C GLU A 88 -9.75 -15.91 -1.44
N LEU A 89 -8.50 -16.04 -1.89
CA LEU A 89 -8.03 -17.13 -2.71
C LEU A 89 -7.54 -18.30 -1.86
N VAL A 90 -7.69 -19.49 -2.40
CA VAL A 90 -7.04 -20.70 -1.89
C VAL A 90 -5.88 -21.10 -2.80
N PRO A 91 -4.81 -21.74 -2.30
CA PRO A 91 -3.69 -22.17 -3.12
C PRO A 91 -4.14 -22.98 -4.35
N GLY A 92 -3.59 -22.68 -5.52
CA GLY A 92 -3.96 -23.25 -6.80
C GLY A 92 -4.97 -22.40 -7.57
N LYS A 93 -5.72 -23.02 -8.47
CA LYS A 93 -6.70 -22.35 -9.34
C LYS A 93 -7.94 -21.94 -8.56
N ASN A 94 -8.39 -20.71 -8.76
CA ASN A 94 -9.59 -20.13 -8.18
C ASN A 94 -10.53 -19.69 -9.29
N ARG A 95 -11.77 -20.15 -9.23
CA ARG A 95 -12.85 -19.73 -10.11
C ARG A 95 -13.78 -18.81 -9.35
N ILE A 96 -13.71 -17.52 -9.67
CA ILE A 96 -14.41 -16.44 -8.98
C ILE A 96 -15.57 -15.99 -9.87
N VAL A 97 -16.79 -16.00 -9.35
CA VAL A 97 -17.98 -15.51 -10.04
C VAL A 97 -18.40 -14.19 -9.40
N ILE A 98 -18.43 -13.14 -10.20
CA ILE A 98 -18.94 -11.82 -9.82
C ILE A 98 -20.38 -11.73 -10.34
N LYS A 99 -21.34 -11.46 -9.44
CA LYS A 99 -22.76 -11.33 -9.77
C LYS A 99 -23.25 -9.91 -9.48
N ALA A 100 -24.01 -9.34 -10.41
CA ALA A 100 -24.63 -8.03 -10.28
C ALA A 100 -26.04 -8.05 -10.88
N GLY A 101 -27.07 -8.09 -10.04
CA GLY A 101 -28.45 -8.35 -10.49
C GLY A 101 -28.56 -9.73 -11.15
N ASN A 102 -29.02 -9.77 -12.40
CA ASN A 102 -29.13 -11.01 -13.19
C ASN A 102 -27.86 -11.35 -13.96
N ASP A 103 -26.88 -10.46 -14.00
CA ASP A 103 -25.65 -10.64 -14.74
C ASP A 103 -24.57 -11.30 -13.93
N SER A 104 -23.67 -12.00 -14.61
CA SER A 104 -22.51 -12.61 -13.98
C SER A 104 -21.27 -12.56 -14.87
N ARG A 105 -20.09 -12.43 -14.23
CA ARG A 105 -18.78 -12.50 -14.87
C ARG A 105 -17.92 -13.52 -14.11
N THR A 106 -17.24 -14.40 -14.83
CA THR A 106 -16.24 -15.31 -14.25
C THR A 106 -14.83 -14.71 -14.41
N LEU A 107 -14.04 -14.78 -13.34
CA LEU A 107 -12.62 -14.47 -13.29
C LEU A 107 -11.88 -15.70 -12.78
N GLU A 108 -10.85 -16.13 -13.50
CA GLU A 108 -9.98 -17.23 -13.08
C GLU A 108 -8.63 -16.67 -12.66
N LEU A 109 -8.19 -16.99 -11.44
CA LEU A 109 -6.90 -16.62 -10.89
C LEU A 109 -6.20 -17.84 -10.33
N THR A 110 -4.87 -17.87 -10.41
CA THR A 110 -4.06 -18.89 -9.73
C THR A 110 -3.37 -18.25 -8.54
N TYR A 111 -3.65 -18.72 -7.32
CA TYR A 111 -2.90 -18.29 -6.14
C TYR A 111 -1.72 -19.22 -5.90
N GLN A 112 -0.53 -18.65 -5.96
CA GLN A 112 0.72 -19.32 -5.62
C GLN A 112 1.36 -18.56 -4.46
N PRO A 113 1.35 -19.13 -3.24
CA PRO A 113 2.00 -18.48 -2.09
C PRO A 113 3.45 -18.10 -2.36
N GLN A 114 3.92 -17.04 -1.74
CA GLN A 114 5.32 -16.63 -1.80
C GLN A 114 6.21 -17.65 -1.10
N THR A 115 7.42 -17.83 -1.61
CA THR A 115 8.46 -18.67 -0.98
C THR A 115 9.61 -17.83 -0.41
N ASN A 116 9.50 -16.50 -0.49
CA ASN A 116 10.50 -15.59 0.06
C ASN A 116 10.64 -15.76 1.57
N PRO A 117 11.87 -16.05 2.08
CA PRO A 117 12.12 -16.20 3.51
C PRO A 117 12.13 -14.88 4.29
N TYR A 118 12.13 -13.74 3.60
CA TYR A 118 11.97 -12.41 4.21
C TYR A 118 10.50 -12.15 4.49
N ILE A 119 10.10 -12.18 5.75
CA ILE A 119 8.69 -12.15 6.18
C ILE A 119 8.36 -10.92 7.02
N VAL A 120 7.09 -10.54 7.01
CA VAL A 120 6.52 -9.56 7.93
C VAL A 120 5.65 -10.30 8.94
N ARG A 121 5.90 -10.06 10.22
CA ARG A 121 5.16 -10.61 11.34
C ARG A 121 4.29 -9.54 11.98
N VAL A 122 3.20 -9.95 12.60
CA VAL A 122 2.42 -9.10 13.50
C VAL A 122 2.56 -9.61 14.93
N VAL A 123 2.78 -8.68 15.85
CA VAL A 123 3.07 -8.95 17.26
C VAL A 123 2.11 -8.14 18.12
N PHE A 124 1.47 -8.81 19.08
CA PHE A 124 0.68 -8.16 20.12
C PHE A 124 1.42 -8.28 21.43
N ALA A 125 1.84 -7.15 21.99
CA ALA A 125 2.66 -7.15 23.20
C ALA A 125 1.76 -7.04 24.44
N ALA A 126 1.75 -8.09 25.26
CA ALA A 126 1.09 -8.15 26.56
C ALA A 126 2.07 -7.80 27.68
N ASP A 127 1.57 -7.45 28.83
CA ASP A 127 2.36 -7.32 30.06
C ASP A 127 2.75 -8.72 30.63
N PRO A 128 3.47 -8.82 31.76
CA PRO A 128 3.87 -10.12 32.32
C PRO A 128 2.70 -11.04 32.65
N THR A 129 1.50 -10.51 32.89
CA THR A 129 0.31 -11.34 33.17
C THR A 129 -0.17 -12.07 31.91
N GLY A 130 0.17 -11.55 30.74
CA GLY A 130 -0.29 -12.06 29.46
C GLY A 130 -1.68 -11.55 29.09
N ASP A 131 -2.17 -10.49 29.73
CA ASP A 131 -3.45 -9.86 29.38
C ASP A 131 -3.40 -9.25 27.97
N THR A 132 -4.28 -9.73 27.11
CA THR A 132 -4.43 -9.26 25.71
C THR A 132 -5.67 -8.42 25.52
N THR A 133 -6.35 -7.98 26.56
CA THR A 133 -7.49 -7.08 26.46
C THR A 133 -7.06 -5.69 26.02
N TYR A 134 -7.82 -5.08 25.11
CA TYR A 134 -7.58 -3.73 24.64
C TYR A 134 -8.73 -2.78 25.03
N GLN A 135 -8.44 -1.48 25.09
CA GLN A 135 -9.45 -0.48 25.38
C GLN A 135 -10.48 -0.39 24.25
N THR A 136 -11.77 -0.41 24.62
CA THR A 136 -12.88 -0.32 23.67
C THR A 136 -14.08 0.42 24.28
N PRO A 137 -14.80 1.26 23.49
CA PRO A 137 -16.11 1.80 23.87
C PRO A 137 -17.26 0.83 23.56
N ILE A 138 -16.99 -0.26 22.87
CA ILE A 138 -18.00 -1.23 22.42
C ILE A 138 -18.36 -2.12 23.58
N LYS A 139 -19.63 -2.07 23.98
CA LYS A 139 -20.15 -2.98 25.02
C LYS A 139 -20.05 -4.42 24.52
N ASP A 140 -19.60 -5.31 25.39
CA ASP A 140 -19.45 -6.75 25.10
C ASP A 140 -18.53 -7.03 23.88
N ASP A 141 -17.50 -6.18 23.65
CA ASP A 141 -16.49 -6.38 22.61
C ASP A 141 -15.84 -7.76 22.78
N PRO A 142 -15.83 -8.62 21.75
CA PRO A 142 -15.30 -9.98 21.86
C PRO A 142 -13.78 -10.04 22.09
N GLN A 143 -13.08 -8.89 22.07
CA GLN A 143 -11.64 -8.80 22.29
C GLN A 143 -10.81 -9.67 21.31
N ASN A 144 -11.31 -9.80 20.08
CA ASN A 144 -10.74 -10.65 19.03
C ASN A 144 -9.55 -9.99 18.32
N TYR A 145 -8.54 -9.55 19.09
CA TYR A 145 -7.35 -8.85 18.57
C TYR A 145 -6.68 -9.60 17.42
N ALA A 146 -6.64 -10.94 17.46
CA ALA A 146 -5.95 -11.73 16.45
C ALA A 146 -6.62 -11.62 15.06
N ASP A 147 -7.95 -11.66 15.00
CA ASP A 147 -8.69 -11.49 13.75
C ASP A 147 -8.56 -10.05 13.21
N LYS A 148 -8.63 -9.04 14.09
CA LYS A 148 -8.43 -7.62 13.73
C LYS A 148 -7.02 -7.36 13.18
N LEU A 149 -5.99 -7.84 13.86
CA LEU A 149 -4.60 -7.68 13.43
C LEU A 149 -4.29 -8.48 12.17
N GLY A 150 -4.82 -9.69 12.05
CA GLY A 150 -4.69 -10.51 10.85
C GLY A 150 -5.33 -9.84 9.64
N THR A 151 -6.54 -9.30 9.79
CA THR A 151 -7.24 -8.56 8.72
C THR A 151 -6.48 -7.30 8.33
N MET A 152 -5.99 -6.52 9.29
CA MET A 152 -5.14 -5.35 9.05
C MET A 152 -3.93 -5.71 8.18
N MET A 153 -3.20 -6.78 8.53
CA MET A 153 -2.00 -7.20 7.79
C MET A 153 -2.32 -7.62 6.35
N ILE A 154 -3.41 -8.35 6.14
CA ILE A 154 -3.88 -8.73 4.80
C ILE A 154 -4.24 -7.50 3.98
N LEU A 155 -4.92 -6.51 4.55
CA LEU A 155 -5.25 -5.27 3.85
C LEU A 155 -3.98 -4.49 3.47
N MET A 156 -2.99 -4.38 4.35
CA MET A 156 -1.72 -3.72 4.05
C MET A 156 -0.96 -4.44 2.93
N GLN A 157 -0.96 -5.77 2.90
CA GLN A 157 -0.35 -6.58 1.87
C GLN A 157 -1.06 -6.42 0.51
N ALA A 158 -2.38 -6.51 0.50
CA ALA A 158 -3.20 -6.36 -0.71
C ALA A 158 -3.13 -4.94 -1.28
N PHE A 159 -3.23 -3.91 -0.43
CA PHE A 159 -3.01 -2.51 -0.82
C PHE A 159 -1.67 -2.33 -1.53
N THR A 160 -0.61 -2.89 -0.95
CA THR A 160 0.74 -2.77 -1.51
C THR A 160 0.83 -3.43 -2.88
N ALA A 161 0.33 -4.64 -3.04
CA ALA A 161 0.35 -5.36 -4.31
C ALA A 161 -0.42 -4.63 -5.42
N GLU A 162 -1.62 -4.17 -5.13
CA GLU A 162 -2.48 -3.48 -6.11
C GLU A 162 -1.94 -2.08 -6.44
N SER A 163 -1.42 -1.34 -5.46
CA SER A 163 -0.78 -0.04 -5.69
C SER A 163 0.49 -0.15 -6.54
N MET A 164 1.29 -1.21 -6.36
CA MET A 164 2.43 -1.52 -7.23
C MET A 164 1.98 -1.81 -8.67
N ASN A 165 0.90 -2.58 -8.82
CA ASN A 165 0.33 -2.91 -10.13
C ASN A 165 -0.20 -1.66 -10.86
N ASP A 166 -0.84 -0.74 -10.14
CA ASP A 166 -1.34 0.52 -10.69
C ASP A 166 -0.21 1.41 -11.25
N LEU A 167 1.02 1.21 -10.77
CA LEU A 167 2.23 1.87 -11.28
C LEU A 167 2.94 1.09 -12.40
N GLY A 168 2.35 -0.02 -12.88
CA GLY A 168 2.95 -0.86 -13.93
C GLY A 168 4.12 -1.73 -13.46
N MET A 169 4.30 -1.89 -12.15
CA MET A 169 5.40 -2.68 -11.55
C MET A 169 5.04 -4.16 -11.34
N GLY A 170 3.82 -4.55 -11.70
CA GLY A 170 3.25 -5.85 -11.36
C GLY A 170 2.79 -5.94 -9.91
N ARG A 171 2.09 -7.02 -9.56
CA ARG A 171 1.56 -7.25 -8.21
C ARG A 171 2.65 -7.81 -7.29
N VAL A 172 3.51 -6.93 -6.81
CA VAL A 172 4.61 -7.25 -5.87
C VAL A 172 4.25 -6.73 -4.49
N THR A 173 4.52 -7.53 -3.46
CA THR A 173 4.24 -7.17 -2.06
C THR A 173 5.09 -8.02 -1.12
N PHE A 174 5.14 -7.62 0.15
CA PHE A 174 5.85 -8.37 1.19
C PHE A 174 5.15 -9.69 1.55
N ASN A 175 5.92 -10.67 2.00
CA ASN A 175 5.41 -11.95 2.48
C ASN A 175 4.95 -11.85 3.95
N LEU A 176 3.84 -12.49 4.29
CA LEU A 176 3.32 -12.59 5.66
C LEU A 176 3.62 -13.97 6.25
N GLU A 177 3.75 -14.04 7.56
CA GLU A 177 3.78 -15.32 8.28
C GLU A 177 2.35 -15.82 8.52
N TYR A 178 2.08 -17.06 8.08
CA TYR A 178 0.78 -17.71 8.24
C TYR A 178 0.89 -18.88 9.22
N ASP A 179 -0.21 -19.19 9.89
CA ASP A 179 -0.36 -20.39 10.70
C ASP A 179 -0.72 -21.62 9.84
N GLU A 180 -0.84 -22.77 10.46
CA GLU A 180 -1.18 -24.04 9.79
C GLU A 180 -2.58 -24.03 9.17
N LYS A 181 -3.45 -23.12 9.59
CA LYS A 181 -4.81 -22.92 9.06
C LYS A 181 -4.84 -21.92 7.91
N GLY A 182 -3.68 -21.34 7.55
CA GLY A 182 -3.53 -20.30 6.54
C GLY A 182 -4.10 -18.94 6.96
N LYS A 183 -4.25 -18.68 8.27
CA LYS A 183 -4.51 -17.35 8.82
C LYS A 183 -3.19 -16.66 9.11
N VAL A 184 -3.17 -15.32 9.07
CA VAL A 184 -2.00 -14.55 9.52
C VAL A 184 -1.69 -14.91 10.96
N LYS A 185 -0.45 -15.33 11.21
CA LYS A 185 0.01 -15.69 12.55
C LYS A 185 0.25 -14.45 13.39
N VAL A 186 -0.54 -14.27 14.43
CA VAL A 186 -0.37 -13.20 15.40
C VAL A 186 0.46 -13.72 16.58
N HIS A 187 1.68 -13.18 16.73
CA HIS A 187 2.54 -13.52 17.86
C HIS A 187 2.14 -12.71 19.09
N VAL A 188 2.12 -13.34 20.25
CA VAL A 188 1.98 -12.65 21.53
C VAL A 188 3.33 -12.74 22.26
N ILE A 189 3.92 -11.57 22.59
CA ILE A 189 5.08 -11.52 23.48
C ILE A 189 4.65 -10.98 24.85
N ARG A 190 5.32 -11.43 25.91
CA ARG A 190 5.11 -10.93 27.26
C ARG A 190 6.26 -10.02 27.65
N CYS A 191 5.96 -8.74 27.84
CA CYS A 191 6.93 -7.76 28.33
C CYS A 191 7.41 -8.13 29.74
N ASP A 192 8.63 -7.75 30.08
CA ASP A 192 9.23 -8.05 31.39
C ASP A 192 8.83 -7.06 32.48
N LYS A 193 8.12 -5.97 32.15
CA LYS A 193 7.64 -4.97 33.10
C LYS A 193 6.11 -4.92 33.12
N PRO A 194 5.50 -4.61 34.27
CA PRO A 194 4.07 -4.34 34.38
C PRO A 194 3.63 -3.20 33.44
N ALA A 195 2.40 -3.28 32.94
CA ALA A 195 1.83 -2.29 32.05
C ALA A 195 1.96 -0.85 32.59
N ALA A 196 1.76 -0.64 33.89
CA ALA A 196 1.89 0.68 34.53
C ALA A 196 3.29 1.28 34.38
N GLU A 197 4.36 0.47 34.56
CA GLU A 197 5.74 0.93 34.37
C GLU A 197 6.04 1.26 32.89
N ILE A 198 5.55 0.45 31.95
CA ILE A 198 5.74 0.70 30.51
C ILE A 198 4.99 1.97 30.09
N CYS A 199 3.78 2.17 30.60
CA CYS A 199 2.98 3.39 30.36
C CYS A 199 3.64 4.65 30.93
N ALA A 200 4.52 4.54 31.93
CA ALA A 200 5.27 5.64 32.50
C ALA A 200 6.56 5.99 31.71
N ILE A 201 6.93 5.20 30.69
CA ILE A 201 8.10 5.50 29.87
C ILE A 201 7.84 6.78 29.06
N VAL A 202 8.64 7.80 29.31
CA VAL A 202 8.57 9.10 28.63
C VAL A 202 9.49 9.11 27.41
N GLY A 203 8.96 9.66 26.32
CA GLY A 203 9.70 9.83 25.06
C GLY A 203 9.53 8.66 24.08
N ARG A 204 9.23 9.04 22.84
CA ARG A 204 8.94 8.09 21.74
C ARG A 204 10.09 7.11 21.49
N GLY A 205 11.33 7.60 21.48
CA GLY A 205 12.53 6.80 21.26
C GLY A 205 12.80 5.81 22.40
N SER A 206 12.56 6.20 23.67
CA SER A 206 12.73 5.34 24.83
C SER A 206 11.70 4.19 24.82
N LEU A 207 10.45 4.50 24.52
CA LEU A 207 9.39 3.50 24.39
C LEU A 207 9.68 2.52 23.23
N TYR A 208 10.11 3.05 22.09
CA TYR A 208 10.53 2.22 20.95
C TYR A 208 11.71 1.31 21.32
N GLY A 209 12.75 1.86 21.96
CA GLY A 209 13.92 1.09 22.41
C GLY A 209 13.55 -0.04 23.36
N TYR A 210 12.62 0.20 24.28
CA TYR A 210 12.10 -0.83 25.18
C TYR A 210 11.44 -1.97 24.40
N PHE A 211 10.46 -1.68 23.52
CA PHE A 211 9.76 -2.71 22.76
C PHE A 211 10.68 -3.43 21.77
N ASN A 212 11.63 -2.71 21.15
CA ASN A 212 12.62 -3.33 20.28
C ASN A 212 13.51 -4.33 21.06
N GLY A 213 13.88 -4.01 22.30
CA GLY A 213 14.58 -4.91 23.20
C GLY A 213 13.77 -6.17 23.53
N GLN A 214 12.49 -6.02 23.88
CA GLN A 214 11.59 -7.15 24.16
C GLN A 214 11.40 -8.05 22.93
N LEU A 215 11.21 -7.44 21.75
CA LEU A 215 11.07 -8.15 20.49
C LEU A 215 12.32 -8.99 20.17
N ASN A 216 13.50 -8.40 20.21
CA ASN A 216 14.74 -9.08 19.86
C ASN A 216 15.09 -10.21 20.83
N LYS A 217 14.68 -10.09 22.11
CA LYS A 217 14.85 -11.13 23.12
C LYS A 217 13.92 -12.32 22.91
N GLN A 218 12.66 -12.10 22.53
CA GLN A 218 11.62 -13.14 22.51
C GLN A 218 11.31 -13.67 21.13
N LEU A 219 11.48 -12.86 20.09
CA LEU A 219 11.15 -13.21 18.70
C LEU A 219 12.26 -12.76 17.74
N PRO A 220 13.51 -13.20 17.92
CA PRO A 220 14.59 -12.82 17.03
C PRO A 220 14.34 -13.33 15.59
N GLY A 221 14.88 -12.63 14.61
CA GLY A 221 14.79 -13.08 13.21
C GLY A 221 15.42 -12.06 12.26
N PRO A 222 16.60 -12.36 11.68
CA PRO A 222 17.30 -11.43 10.78
C PRO A 222 16.54 -11.19 9.47
N LYS A 223 15.67 -12.12 9.08
CA LYS A 223 14.81 -12.03 7.89
C LYS A 223 13.36 -11.71 8.26
N ALA A 224 13.12 -11.00 9.38
CA ALA A 224 11.78 -10.61 9.80
C ALA A 224 11.67 -9.11 10.05
N LYS A 225 10.62 -8.48 9.54
CA LYS A 225 10.10 -7.18 9.98
C LYS A 225 8.87 -7.43 10.84
N ASN A 226 8.65 -6.59 11.83
CA ASN A 226 7.58 -6.83 12.80
C ASN A 226 6.72 -5.59 12.94
N VAL A 227 5.42 -5.76 12.80
CA VAL A 227 4.41 -4.77 13.19
C VAL A 227 3.97 -5.10 14.59
N MET A 228 4.18 -4.21 15.54
CA MET A 228 3.85 -4.45 16.96
C MET A 228 2.86 -3.44 17.50
N LEU A 229 1.83 -3.93 18.19
CA LEU A 229 0.90 -3.11 18.95
C LEU A 229 0.89 -3.60 20.42
N PRO A 230 1.03 -2.68 21.42
CA PRO A 230 0.84 -3.05 22.83
C PRO A 230 -0.64 -3.20 23.15
N ALA A 231 -1.03 -4.32 23.78
CA ALA A 231 -2.39 -4.60 24.23
C ALA A 231 -2.89 -3.57 25.23
N PHE A 232 -2.00 -3.16 26.12
CA PHE A 232 -2.26 -2.22 27.21
C PHE A 232 -2.13 -0.74 26.84
N SER A 233 -1.99 -0.38 25.55
CA SER A 233 -2.14 1.00 25.14
C SER A 233 -3.53 1.51 25.49
N ARG A 234 -3.59 2.65 26.19
CA ARG A 234 -4.86 3.23 26.67
C ARG A 234 -4.85 4.75 26.48
N PHE A 235 -6.01 5.29 26.15
CA PHE A 235 -6.25 6.72 26.28
C PHE A 235 -6.55 7.05 27.74
N ASN A 236 -5.87 8.05 28.27
CA ASN A 236 -6.10 8.54 29.62
C ASN A 236 -7.00 9.79 29.55
N PRO A 237 -8.26 9.73 30.05
CA PRO A 237 -9.20 10.84 29.98
C PRO A 237 -8.77 12.08 30.79
N GLN A 238 -7.95 11.90 31.85
CA GLN A 238 -7.49 13.01 32.70
C GLN A 238 -6.38 13.80 32.02
N THR A 239 -5.40 13.12 31.42
CA THR A 239 -4.26 13.76 30.75
C THR A 239 -4.51 14.06 29.29
N LYS A 240 -5.56 13.50 28.69
CA LYS A 240 -5.88 13.55 27.26
C LYS A 240 -4.77 12.99 26.35
N HIS A 241 -3.97 12.08 26.86
CA HIS A 241 -2.90 11.42 26.12
C HIS A 241 -3.06 9.90 26.11
N ASN A 242 -2.55 9.28 25.05
CA ASN A 242 -2.38 7.83 25.03
C ASN A 242 -1.14 7.43 25.82
N THR A 243 -1.23 6.35 26.59
CA THR A 243 -0.10 5.70 27.26
C THR A 243 0.36 4.49 26.46
N ALA A 244 1.63 4.14 26.55
CA ALA A 244 2.28 3.07 25.78
C ALA A 244 1.96 3.19 24.26
N TYR A 245 1.94 4.42 23.76
CA TYR A 245 1.54 4.76 22.38
C TYR A 245 2.66 5.51 21.68
N THR A 246 3.02 5.03 20.50
CA THR A 246 3.85 5.77 19.55
C THR A 246 3.58 5.26 18.13
N ALA A 247 3.83 6.11 17.14
CA ALA A 247 4.00 5.72 15.74
C ALA A 247 5.48 5.93 15.42
N LEU A 248 6.24 4.85 15.28
CA LEU A 248 7.67 4.91 14.98
C LEU A 248 8.14 3.60 14.33
N GLY A 249 8.72 3.72 13.15
CA GLY A 249 9.26 2.61 12.36
C GLY A 249 10.75 2.74 12.07
N GLY A 250 11.45 1.62 12.01
CA GLY A 250 12.85 1.54 11.64
C GLY A 250 13.45 0.18 11.96
N GLY A 251 14.64 -0.11 11.45
CA GLY A 251 15.28 -1.40 11.67
C GLY A 251 14.35 -2.58 11.35
N ASN A 252 13.99 -3.36 12.35
CA ASN A 252 13.08 -4.52 12.22
C ASN A 252 11.71 -4.34 12.91
N LEU A 253 11.41 -3.14 13.46
CA LEU A 253 10.19 -2.89 14.21
C LEU A 253 9.42 -1.69 13.67
N ALA A 254 8.14 -1.90 13.33
CA ALA A 254 7.11 -0.88 13.16
C ALA A 254 6.21 -0.91 14.40
N LEU A 255 6.33 0.08 15.28
CA LEU A 255 5.59 0.16 16.53
C LEU A 255 4.44 1.16 16.38
N PHE A 256 3.22 0.71 16.68
CA PHE A 256 2.02 1.54 16.69
C PHE A 256 1.19 1.27 17.95
N GLY A 257 0.39 2.24 18.39
CA GLY A 257 -0.40 2.05 19.62
C GLY A 257 -1.66 1.20 19.43
N GLY A 258 -2.00 0.38 20.40
CA GLY A 258 -3.17 -0.51 20.39
C GLY A 258 -4.49 0.15 20.81
N SER A 259 -4.49 1.42 21.29
CA SER A 259 -5.67 2.08 21.86
C SER A 259 -6.84 2.31 20.86
N ASN A 260 -6.61 2.14 19.58
CA ASN A 260 -7.60 2.32 18.52
C ASN A 260 -8.06 1.00 17.86
N LEU A 261 -7.62 -0.16 18.40
CA LEU A 261 -7.90 -1.46 17.80
C LEU A 261 -9.41 -1.78 17.72
N TYR A 262 -10.23 -1.19 18.58
CA TYR A 262 -11.67 -1.41 18.61
C TYR A 262 -12.38 -1.09 17.27
N CYS A 263 -11.87 -0.13 16.49
CA CYS A 263 -12.49 0.27 15.22
C CYS A 263 -11.98 -0.52 13.99
N TYR A 264 -10.99 -1.41 14.15
CA TYR A 264 -10.47 -2.19 13.03
C TYR A 264 -11.47 -3.24 12.55
N PRO A 265 -11.53 -3.58 11.24
CA PRO A 265 -12.37 -4.64 10.75
C PRO A 265 -12.00 -5.99 11.37
N ASN A 266 -13.01 -6.79 11.73
CA ASN A 266 -12.85 -8.10 12.35
C ASN A 266 -12.51 -9.20 11.34
N SER A 267 -12.87 -9.01 10.07
CA SER A 267 -12.71 -9.98 9.00
C SER A 267 -12.75 -9.29 7.63
N LEU A 268 -12.43 -10.01 6.57
CA LEU A 268 -12.53 -9.51 5.20
C LEU A 268 -13.96 -9.12 4.80
N THR A 269 -14.97 -9.83 5.31
CA THR A 269 -16.39 -9.50 5.05
C THR A 269 -16.84 -8.23 5.77
N ASP A 270 -16.08 -7.80 6.78
CA ASP A 270 -16.36 -6.62 7.60
C ASP A 270 -15.68 -5.33 7.08
N VAL A 271 -14.76 -5.43 6.14
CA VAL A 271 -13.90 -4.30 5.71
C VAL A 271 -14.71 -3.09 5.25
N GLN A 272 -15.66 -3.29 4.34
CA GLN A 272 -16.44 -2.15 3.83
C GLN A 272 -17.34 -1.55 4.91
N ARG A 273 -17.94 -2.38 5.77
CA ARG A 273 -18.74 -1.89 6.91
C ARG A 273 -17.87 -1.06 7.86
N ALA A 274 -16.70 -1.55 8.24
CA ALA A 274 -15.80 -0.85 9.16
C ALA A 274 -15.30 0.48 8.58
N PHE A 275 -14.98 0.53 7.27
CA PHE A 275 -14.57 1.75 6.60
C PHE A 275 -15.74 2.70 6.23
N MET A 276 -16.98 2.32 6.53
CA MET A 276 -18.17 3.15 6.38
C MET A 276 -18.88 3.42 7.72
N ASP A 277 -18.29 3.00 8.85
CA ASP A 277 -18.89 3.16 10.18
C ASP A 277 -18.75 4.60 10.70
N ALA A 278 -19.79 5.40 10.52
CA ALA A 278 -19.85 6.80 10.94
C ALA A 278 -20.08 7.00 12.46
N THR A 279 -20.02 5.92 13.25
CA THR A 279 -20.17 6.03 14.72
C THR A 279 -19.15 7.02 15.25
N ALA A 280 -19.65 8.03 15.98
CA ALA A 280 -18.82 9.08 16.56
C ALA A 280 -18.02 8.54 17.77
N ILE A 281 -16.75 8.88 17.82
CA ILE A 281 -15.88 8.55 18.96
C ILE A 281 -16.16 9.55 20.09
N ASP A 282 -16.38 9.03 21.29
CA ASP A 282 -16.33 9.84 22.52
C ASP A 282 -14.88 10.23 22.83
N THR A 283 -14.45 11.36 22.29
CA THR A 283 -13.09 11.87 22.44
C THR A 283 -12.77 12.37 23.87
N ALA A 284 -13.76 12.40 24.76
CA ALA A 284 -13.52 12.66 26.17
C ALA A 284 -12.89 11.45 26.87
N ASN A 285 -13.21 10.22 26.40
CA ASN A 285 -12.85 8.98 27.06
C ASN A 285 -12.01 8.02 26.22
N TYR A 286 -11.93 8.23 24.89
CA TYR A 286 -11.23 7.32 23.96
C TYR A 286 -10.34 8.07 22.98
N SER A 287 -9.30 7.39 22.55
CA SER A 287 -8.38 7.89 21.53
C SER A 287 -9.07 8.07 20.19
N SER A 288 -8.71 9.14 19.48
CA SER A 288 -9.14 9.40 18.12
C SER A 288 -7.97 9.92 17.28
N ASP A 289 -7.32 9.01 16.56
CA ASP A 289 -6.31 9.33 15.55
C ASP A 289 -6.95 9.34 14.16
N SER A 290 -7.76 10.35 13.88
CA SER A 290 -8.65 10.40 12.73
C SER A 290 -8.58 11.72 11.95
N VAL A 291 -7.53 12.54 12.22
CA VAL A 291 -7.36 13.86 11.60
C VAL A 291 -8.60 14.75 11.78
N GLY A 292 -9.14 14.78 13.00
CA GLY A 292 -10.29 15.60 13.36
C GLY A 292 -11.66 15.10 12.87
N ARG A 293 -11.72 13.95 12.19
CA ARG A 293 -13.00 13.37 11.72
C ARG A 293 -13.80 12.69 12.83
N HIS A 294 -13.14 12.16 13.86
CA HIS A 294 -13.70 11.60 15.09
C HIS A 294 -14.80 10.56 14.89
N THR A 295 -14.60 9.63 13.94
CA THR A 295 -15.48 8.50 13.65
C THR A 295 -14.71 7.20 13.57
N TYR A 296 -15.40 6.05 13.73
CA TYR A 296 -14.77 4.75 13.71
C TYR A 296 -14.07 4.49 12.37
N TRP A 297 -14.73 4.75 11.23
CA TRP A 297 -14.13 4.54 9.91
C TRP A 297 -12.83 5.33 9.72
N ALA A 298 -12.87 6.63 10.12
CA ALA A 298 -11.72 7.50 9.92
C ALA A 298 -10.55 7.13 10.83
N ASN A 299 -10.86 6.65 12.04
CA ASN A 299 -9.87 6.15 12.99
C ASN A 299 -9.23 4.85 12.47
N ALA A 300 -10.04 3.90 11.99
CA ALA A 300 -9.53 2.68 11.37
C ALA A 300 -8.64 2.99 10.15
N SER A 301 -9.08 3.88 9.24
CA SER A 301 -8.34 4.31 8.06
C SER A 301 -6.96 4.85 8.43
N THR A 302 -6.93 5.87 9.28
CA THR A 302 -5.69 6.56 9.69
C THR A 302 -4.74 5.61 10.43
N CYS A 303 -5.25 4.82 11.39
CA CYS A 303 -4.39 3.95 12.19
C CYS A 303 -3.79 2.80 11.37
N ILE A 304 -4.57 2.14 10.51
CA ILE A 304 -4.05 1.06 9.64
C ILE A 304 -3.07 1.64 8.61
N GLY A 305 -3.41 2.75 7.98
CA GLY A 305 -2.53 3.40 7.01
C GLY A 305 -1.22 3.90 7.63
N ASN A 306 -1.26 4.46 8.84
CA ASN A 306 -0.05 4.90 9.54
C ASN A 306 0.76 3.71 10.09
N THR A 307 0.13 2.58 10.43
CA THR A 307 0.86 1.34 10.73
C THR A 307 1.65 0.86 9.50
N LEU A 308 1.07 0.97 8.28
CA LEU A 308 1.77 0.68 7.03
C LEU A 308 2.90 1.69 6.77
N HIS A 309 2.72 2.97 7.12
CA HIS A 309 3.76 3.99 7.07
C HIS A 309 4.98 3.58 7.93
N GLU A 310 4.75 3.19 9.18
CA GLU A 310 5.84 2.75 10.06
C GLU A 310 6.50 1.47 9.56
N LEU A 311 5.74 0.56 8.95
CA LEU A 311 6.29 -0.61 8.27
C LEU A 311 7.16 -0.20 7.06
N GLY A 312 6.77 0.82 6.30
CA GLY A 312 7.57 1.41 5.21
C GLY A 312 8.95 1.85 5.68
N HIS A 313 9.05 2.49 6.84
CA HIS A 313 10.35 2.85 7.45
C HIS A 313 11.21 1.63 7.76
N THR A 314 10.63 0.50 8.14
CA THR A 314 11.42 -0.73 8.37
C THR A 314 12.01 -1.30 7.08
N PHE A 315 11.38 -1.05 5.93
CA PHE A 315 11.92 -1.41 4.61
C PHE A 315 12.98 -0.42 4.10
N GLY A 316 13.23 0.66 4.85
CA GLY A 316 14.23 1.67 4.53
C GLY A 316 13.69 2.90 3.77
N LEU A 317 12.36 3.04 3.64
CA LEU A 317 11.77 4.23 3.04
C LEU A 317 11.95 5.46 3.93
N PRO A 318 12.42 6.61 3.41
CA PRO A 318 12.21 7.90 4.04
C PRO A 318 10.79 8.41 3.77
N HIS A 319 10.46 9.59 4.30
CA HIS A 319 9.20 10.24 3.94
C HIS A 319 9.10 10.54 2.43
N ALA A 320 7.88 10.71 1.93
CA ALA A 320 7.61 11.14 0.56
C ALA A 320 7.12 12.60 0.54
N ARG A 321 7.18 13.26 -0.64
CA ARG A 321 6.62 14.62 -0.81
C ARG A 321 5.15 14.62 -1.19
N ASP A 322 4.69 13.66 -1.98
CA ASP A 322 3.28 13.54 -2.37
C ASP A 322 2.42 13.22 -1.13
N GLY A 323 1.41 14.03 -0.88
CA GLY A 323 0.50 13.87 0.26
C GLY A 323 -0.31 12.58 0.24
N ARG A 324 -0.43 11.92 -0.91
CA ARG A 324 -1.17 10.65 -1.07
C ARG A 324 -0.30 9.43 -0.76
N ASP A 325 1.02 9.60 -0.77
CA ASP A 325 1.93 8.49 -0.44
C ASP A 325 1.74 8.07 1.01
N ILE A 326 1.75 6.75 1.23
CA ILE A 326 1.75 6.15 2.57
C ILE A 326 2.87 6.75 3.42
N MET A 327 4.06 7.01 2.82
CA MET A 327 5.19 7.64 3.53
C MET A 327 5.00 9.12 3.81
N ARG A 328 3.78 9.66 3.67
CA ARG A 328 3.43 11.02 4.08
C ARG A 328 2.08 11.07 4.79
N ARG A 329 1.00 11.41 4.09
CA ARG A 329 -0.37 11.55 4.64
C ARG A 329 -1.34 10.55 4.01
N GLY A 330 -0.87 9.69 3.11
CA GLY A 330 -1.70 8.69 2.44
C GLY A 330 -2.42 7.76 3.41
N GLY A 331 -1.81 7.48 4.59
CA GLY A 331 -2.45 6.71 5.64
C GLY A 331 -3.81 7.24 6.09
N ASP A 332 -4.00 8.57 6.09
CA ASP A 332 -5.28 9.20 6.46
C ASP A 332 -6.43 8.84 5.52
N TRP A 333 -6.10 8.41 4.30
CA TRP A 333 -7.01 8.11 3.20
C TRP A 333 -7.00 6.63 2.83
N PHE A 334 -6.47 5.76 3.68
CA PHE A 334 -6.32 4.32 3.43
C PHE A 334 -7.66 3.65 3.12
N SER A 335 -8.76 4.06 3.79
CA SER A 335 -10.11 3.56 3.54
C SER A 335 -10.57 3.76 2.09
N ARG A 336 -10.16 4.86 1.42
CA ARG A 336 -10.55 5.17 0.03
C ARG A 336 -10.10 4.14 -0.99
N PHE A 337 -9.13 3.31 -0.64
CA PHE A 337 -8.71 2.21 -1.49
C PHE A 337 -9.74 1.07 -1.55
N TRP A 338 -10.58 0.95 -0.51
CA TRP A 338 -11.51 -0.18 -0.30
C TRP A 338 -12.98 0.18 -0.54
N VAL A 339 -13.34 1.44 -0.42
CA VAL A 339 -14.70 1.96 -0.56
C VAL A 339 -14.78 2.95 -1.72
N LEU A 340 -16.00 3.29 -2.16
CA LEU A 340 -16.26 4.19 -3.28
C LEU A 340 -16.66 5.61 -2.85
N GLU A 341 -17.04 5.76 -1.59
CA GLU A 341 -17.33 7.03 -0.92
C GLU A 341 -16.91 6.92 0.54
N GLU A 342 -16.71 8.05 1.20
CA GLU A 342 -16.44 8.08 2.64
C GLU A 342 -17.72 8.32 3.41
N ALA A 343 -17.90 7.63 4.52
CA ALA A 343 -18.93 7.99 5.50
C ALA A 343 -18.66 9.39 6.07
N PRO A 344 -19.68 10.09 6.59
CA PRO A 344 -19.48 11.43 7.13
C PRO A 344 -18.53 11.44 8.34
N ALA A 345 -17.78 12.53 8.51
CA ALA A 345 -17.12 12.85 9.77
C ALA A 345 -18.17 13.17 10.86
N ARG A 346 -17.76 13.18 12.13
CA ARG A 346 -18.65 13.54 13.25
C ARG A 346 -19.31 14.90 13.01
N GLY A 347 -20.65 14.92 13.02
CA GLY A 347 -21.45 16.11 12.73
C GLY A 347 -21.60 16.44 11.24
N GLY A 348 -21.01 15.68 10.34
CA GLY A 348 -21.19 15.81 8.90
C GLY A 348 -22.53 15.25 8.41
N LYS A 349 -22.94 15.68 7.20
CA LYS A 349 -24.18 15.23 6.56
C LYS A 349 -23.87 14.35 5.35
N GLY A 350 -24.30 13.08 5.41
CA GLY A 350 -24.21 12.12 4.30
C GLY A 350 -22.79 11.73 3.89
N PRO A 351 -22.68 10.73 3.02
CA PRO A 351 -21.39 10.28 2.52
C PRO A 351 -20.73 11.31 1.60
N VAL A 352 -19.41 11.27 1.52
CA VAL A 352 -18.59 12.19 0.71
C VAL A 352 -17.98 11.42 -0.46
N LYS A 353 -18.30 11.84 -1.68
CA LYS A 353 -17.62 11.31 -2.89
C LYS A 353 -16.21 11.89 -2.97
N PHE A 354 -15.28 11.08 -3.41
CA PHE A 354 -13.90 11.47 -3.63
C PHE A 354 -13.43 11.07 -5.03
N ASP A 355 -12.44 11.80 -5.56
CA ASP A 355 -11.77 11.44 -6.81
C ASP A 355 -10.70 10.39 -6.56
N GLU A 356 -10.41 9.55 -7.57
CA GLU A 356 -9.32 8.58 -7.54
C GLU A 356 -7.95 9.23 -7.26
N LYS A 357 -7.75 10.48 -7.68
CA LYS A 357 -6.55 11.27 -7.36
C LYS A 357 -6.34 11.57 -5.86
N HIS A 358 -7.34 11.29 -5.01
CA HIS A 358 -7.27 11.47 -3.55
C HIS A 358 -7.22 10.14 -2.80
N VAL A 359 -7.03 9.03 -3.50
CA VAL A 359 -6.84 7.71 -2.88
C VAL A 359 -5.40 7.55 -2.42
N ALA A 360 -5.20 6.86 -1.31
CA ALA A 360 -3.88 6.48 -0.82
C ALA A 360 -3.13 5.64 -1.87
N GLN A 361 -1.80 5.80 -1.94
CA GLN A 361 -0.96 5.04 -2.87
C GLN A 361 0.48 4.93 -2.36
N TRP A 362 1.26 4.02 -2.93
CA TRP A 362 2.69 4.20 -3.03
C TRP A 362 2.97 5.09 -4.24
N THR A 363 3.82 6.11 -4.09
CA THR A 363 4.28 6.87 -5.26
C THR A 363 5.37 6.13 -6.01
N LEU A 364 5.71 6.61 -7.21
CA LEU A 364 6.73 6.00 -8.05
C LEU A 364 8.05 5.79 -7.30
N ALA A 365 8.47 6.77 -6.48
CA ALA A 365 9.71 6.68 -5.72
C ALA A 365 9.66 5.61 -4.62
N SER A 366 8.59 5.61 -3.81
CA SER A 366 8.41 4.62 -2.75
C SER A 366 8.28 3.21 -3.33
N ALA A 367 7.50 3.05 -4.39
CA ALA A 367 7.27 1.78 -5.05
C ALA A 367 8.55 1.22 -5.71
N ALA A 368 9.30 2.05 -6.45
CA ALA A 368 10.56 1.65 -7.09
C ALA A 368 11.59 1.17 -6.04
N PHE A 369 11.69 1.88 -4.92
CA PHE A 369 12.57 1.49 -3.84
C PHE A 369 12.13 0.16 -3.21
N LEU A 370 10.86 0.03 -2.83
CA LEU A 370 10.31 -1.18 -2.21
C LEU A 370 10.53 -2.42 -3.09
N ARG A 371 10.20 -2.30 -4.39
CA ARG A 371 10.29 -3.41 -5.35
C ARG A 371 11.68 -4.03 -5.43
N ALA A 372 12.73 -3.24 -5.26
CA ALA A 372 14.11 -3.68 -5.34
C ALA A 372 14.63 -4.29 -4.02
N THR A 373 13.92 -4.11 -2.90
CA THR A 373 14.35 -4.68 -1.61
C THR A 373 14.12 -6.19 -1.54
N PRO A 374 14.92 -6.95 -0.77
CA PRO A 374 14.71 -8.38 -0.55
C PRO A 374 13.34 -8.74 0.02
N TRP A 375 12.67 -7.81 0.71
CA TRP A 375 11.36 -7.99 1.34
C TRP A 375 10.22 -8.11 0.32
N PHE A 376 10.45 -7.66 -0.92
CA PHE A 376 9.47 -7.64 -2.01
C PHE A 376 9.78 -8.66 -3.11
N ALA A 377 10.83 -9.47 -2.96
CA ALA A 377 11.01 -10.64 -3.80
C ALA A 377 9.90 -11.65 -3.52
N LEU A 378 9.33 -12.21 -4.59
CA LEU A 378 8.22 -13.17 -4.46
C LEU A 378 8.71 -14.58 -4.14
N ASP A 379 9.95 -14.87 -4.50
CA ASP A 379 10.59 -16.17 -4.32
C ASP A 379 11.93 -16.05 -3.63
N ASP A 380 12.39 -17.16 -3.03
CA ASP A 380 13.70 -17.22 -2.42
C ASP A 380 14.80 -17.07 -3.49
N ARG A 381 15.78 -16.25 -3.19
CA ARG A 381 16.96 -16.06 -4.01
C ARG A 381 18.16 -15.64 -3.17
N ALA A 382 19.36 -15.85 -3.70
CA ALA A 382 20.58 -15.34 -3.10
C ALA A 382 20.71 -13.81 -3.29
N TYR A 383 21.27 -13.15 -2.29
CA TYR A 383 21.58 -11.72 -2.32
C TYR A 383 23.08 -11.58 -2.07
N PRO A 384 23.89 -11.21 -3.10
CA PRO A 384 25.31 -10.88 -2.94
C PRO A 384 25.49 -9.79 -1.88
N LYS A 385 26.66 -9.77 -1.22
CA LYS A 385 26.97 -8.75 -0.21
C LYS A 385 27.68 -7.53 -0.82
N GLU A 386 28.29 -7.69 -1.99
CA GLU A 386 29.07 -6.66 -2.64
C GLU A 386 28.16 -5.67 -3.38
N GLU A 387 28.41 -4.37 -3.20
CA GLU A 387 27.71 -3.27 -3.87
C GLU A 387 28.48 -2.87 -5.14
N HIS A 388 27.81 -2.84 -6.28
CA HIS A 388 28.40 -2.45 -7.57
C HIS A 388 27.72 -1.22 -8.18
N ILE A 389 27.24 -0.29 -7.35
CA ILE A 389 26.55 0.93 -7.81
C ILE A 389 27.59 2.03 -8.00
N ALA A 390 27.58 2.67 -9.18
CA ALA A 390 28.38 3.87 -9.45
C ALA A 390 27.50 5.00 -10.01
N ALA A 391 27.97 6.24 -9.81
CA ALA A 391 27.37 7.43 -10.41
C ALA A 391 28.50 8.38 -10.83
N LYS A 392 28.40 8.92 -12.04
CA LYS A 392 29.37 9.86 -12.63
C LYS A 392 28.64 10.91 -13.48
N LEU A 393 29.35 11.98 -13.83
CA LEU A 393 28.86 12.93 -14.84
C LEU A 393 28.68 12.25 -16.18
N GLY A 394 27.60 12.63 -16.88
CA GLY A 394 27.34 12.26 -18.26
C GLY A 394 28.07 13.18 -19.23
N ASP A 395 27.93 12.89 -20.52
CA ASP A 395 28.59 13.64 -21.60
C ASP A 395 27.97 15.03 -21.83
N LYS A 396 26.69 15.20 -21.46
CA LYS A 396 26.00 16.49 -21.57
C LYS A 396 25.88 17.20 -20.24
N PRO A 397 25.94 18.53 -20.22
CA PRO A 397 25.79 19.35 -19.02
C PRO A 397 24.47 19.01 -18.30
N GLY A 398 24.54 18.64 -17.03
CA GLY A 398 23.40 18.30 -16.19
C GLY A 398 22.97 16.84 -16.26
N GLU A 399 23.69 15.97 -16.98
CA GLU A 399 23.47 14.54 -16.97
C GLU A 399 24.30 13.86 -15.88
N ILE A 400 23.67 12.90 -15.19
CA ILE A 400 24.35 11.95 -14.30
C ILE A 400 24.07 10.54 -14.82
N ILE A 401 25.13 9.79 -15.08
CA ILE A 401 25.04 8.37 -15.46
C ILE A 401 25.16 7.54 -14.20
N VAL A 402 24.13 6.72 -13.95
CA VAL A 402 24.06 5.76 -12.83
C VAL A 402 24.20 4.38 -13.39
N THR A 403 25.10 3.56 -12.84
CA THR A 403 25.35 2.19 -13.30
C THR A 403 25.35 1.19 -12.15
N SER A 404 25.01 -0.07 -12.47
CA SER A 404 25.22 -1.24 -11.60
C SER A 404 25.47 -2.48 -12.46
N SER A 405 26.52 -3.24 -12.15
CA SER A 405 26.78 -4.52 -12.84
C SER A 405 25.71 -5.57 -12.53
N ASP A 406 25.00 -5.46 -11.42
CA ASP A 406 23.92 -6.36 -11.03
C ASP A 406 22.56 -5.97 -11.63
N GLY A 407 22.43 -4.74 -12.12
CA GLY A 407 21.22 -4.13 -12.61
C GLY A 407 20.59 -3.16 -11.59
N LEU A 408 19.99 -2.09 -12.10
CA LEU A 408 19.38 -1.02 -11.30
C LEU A 408 17.91 -1.37 -10.98
N GLY A 409 17.59 -1.49 -9.71
CA GLY A 409 16.25 -1.68 -9.21
C GLY A 409 15.45 -0.39 -9.08
N GLY A 410 16.14 0.77 -8.94
CA GLY A 410 15.51 2.09 -8.87
C GLY A 410 16.50 3.22 -8.72
N VAL A 411 16.17 4.37 -9.29
CA VAL A 411 16.88 5.64 -9.11
C VAL A 411 15.88 6.67 -8.61
N CYS A 412 15.82 6.87 -7.31
CA CYS A 412 14.91 7.80 -6.64
C CYS A 412 15.57 9.16 -6.46
N LEU A 413 14.77 10.22 -6.60
CA LEU A 413 15.23 11.61 -6.53
C LEU A 413 14.52 12.35 -5.40
N GLY A 414 15.25 13.19 -4.71
CA GLY A 414 14.69 13.97 -3.61
C GLY A 414 15.70 14.82 -2.89
N ALA A 415 15.46 15.03 -1.60
CA ALA A 415 16.40 15.62 -0.64
C ALA A 415 16.52 14.66 0.57
N PRO A 416 17.56 14.76 1.41
CA PRO A 416 17.73 13.91 2.58
C PRO A 416 16.46 13.83 3.44
N GLY A 417 16.00 12.61 3.71
CA GLY A 417 14.78 12.37 4.49
C GLY A 417 13.47 12.49 3.71
N SER A 418 13.49 12.86 2.40
CA SER A 418 12.25 13.03 1.62
C SER A 418 12.45 12.70 0.13
N MET A 419 11.78 11.67 -0.36
CA MET A 419 11.73 11.32 -1.80
C MET A 419 10.62 12.08 -2.51
N ALA A 420 10.90 12.56 -3.73
CA ALA A 420 9.94 13.27 -4.57
C ALA A 420 9.41 12.41 -5.71
N THR A 421 10.29 11.74 -6.44
CA THR A 421 9.97 10.89 -7.59
C THR A 421 11.07 9.86 -7.83
N ALA A 422 10.93 9.04 -8.87
CA ALA A 422 11.99 8.19 -9.40
C ALA A 422 12.08 8.35 -10.91
N VAL A 423 13.22 7.95 -11.48
CA VAL A 423 13.36 7.83 -12.92
C VAL A 423 12.46 6.65 -13.39
N PRO A 424 11.52 6.86 -14.32
CA PRO A 424 10.70 5.78 -14.86
C PRO A 424 11.55 4.73 -15.56
N MET A 425 11.25 3.46 -15.33
CA MET A 425 11.90 2.31 -15.95
C MET A 425 10.86 1.32 -16.45
N GLU A 426 11.27 0.37 -17.29
CA GLU A 426 10.39 -0.72 -17.75
C GLU A 426 10.39 -1.86 -16.72
N TRP A 427 9.59 -1.72 -15.68
CA TRP A 427 9.62 -2.54 -14.46
C TRP A 427 9.42 -4.05 -14.67
N LEU A 428 8.75 -4.45 -15.76
CA LEU A 428 8.47 -5.86 -16.07
C LEU A 428 9.52 -6.48 -17.00
N LYS A 429 10.52 -5.70 -17.46
CA LYS A 429 11.67 -6.16 -18.21
C LYS A 429 12.89 -6.40 -17.31
N PRO A 430 13.94 -7.05 -17.80
CA PRO A 430 15.22 -7.13 -17.08
C PRO A 430 15.70 -5.75 -16.66
N ALA A 431 16.24 -5.63 -15.46
CA ALA A 431 16.71 -4.38 -14.90
C ALA A 431 17.84 -3.78 -15.76
N PRO A 432 17.81 -2.48 -16.06
CA PRO A 432 18.87 -1.84 -16.82
C PRO A 432 20.16 -1.78 -15.99
N HIS A 433 21.32 -1.91 -16.66
CA HIS A 433 22.63 -1.72 -16.02
C HIS A 433 23.06 -0.27 -15.98
N GLU A 434 22.40 0.59 -16.74
CA GLU A 434 22.68 2.03 -16.82
C GLU A 434 21.36 2.82 -16.90
N VAL A 435 21.33 3.95 -16.20
CA VAL A 435 20.24 4.95 -16.24
C VAL A 435 20.85 6.33 -16.31
N VAL A 436 20.41 7.14 -17.29
CA VAL A 436 20.81 8.54 -17.41
C VAL A 436 19.78 9.42 -16.71
N VAL A 437 20.22 10.24 -15.78
CA VAL A 437 19.40 11.21 -15.04
C VAL A 437 19.67 12.61 -15.60
N ASP A 438 18.70 13.20 -16.26
CA ASP A 438 18.72 14.61 -16.64
C ASP A 438 18.27 15.45 -15.45
N THR A 439 19.25 16.10 -14.78
CA THR A 439 18.98 16.88 -13.56
C THR A 439 18.13 18.11 -13.82
N LYS A 440 18.10 18.67 -15.04
CA LYS A 440 17.23 19.79 -15.40
C LYS A 440 15.76 19.36 -15.44
N LYS A 441 15.49 18.20 -16.01
CA LYS A 441 14.14 17.60 -16.01
C LYS A 441 13.62 17.39 -14.58
N TYR A 442 14.49 17.09 -13.63
CA TYR A 442 14.14 16.78 -12.26
C TYR A 442 14.53 17.86 -11.25
N GLU A 443 14.77 19.09 -11.69
CA GLU A 443 15.25 20.19 -10.85
C GLU A 443 14.35 20.43 -9.62
N THR A 444 13.03 20.46 -9.82
CA THR A 444 12.05 20.59 -8.71
C THR A 444 12.12 19.42 -7.72
N ALA A 445 12.40 18.22 -8.20
CA ALA A 445 12.54 17.03 -7.34
C ALA A 445 13.84 17.08 -6.52
N LEU A 446 14.91 17.64 -7.09
CA LEU A 446 16.24 17.66 -6.50
C LEU A 446 16.48 18.83 -5.53
N GLU A 447 15.57 19.82 -5.41
CA GLU A 447 15.58 20.94 -4.44
C GLU A 447 16.96 21.62 -4.22
N GLY A 448 17.54 22.13 -5.30
CA GLY A 448 18.78 22.92 -5.22
C GLY A 448 19.95 22.14 -4.56
N PRO A 449 20.71 22.77 -3.63
CA PRO A 449 21.97 22.20 -3.12
C PRO A 449 21.79 20.93 -2.27
N LYS A 450 20.57 20.60 -1.86
CA LYS A 450 20.23 19.39 -1.08
C LYS A 450 19.80 18.22 -1.97
N GLY A 451 19.75 18.40 -3.30
CA GLY A 451 19.37 17.37 -4.23
C GLY A 451 20.22 16.12 -4.10
N TRP A 452 19.58 14.96 -4.06
CA TRP A 452 20.24 13.67 -3.96
C TRP A 452 19.55 12.61 -4.79
N LEU A 453 20.36 11.64 -5.21
CA LEU A 453 19.90 10.38 -5.81
C LEU A 453 20.00 9.29 -4.76
N ARG A 454 18.92 8.56 -4.55
CA ARG A 454 18.92 7.33 -3.77
C ARG A 454 18.78 6.18 -4.74
N ILE A 455 19.88 5.51 -4.98
CA ILE A 455 20.00 4.46 -5.97
C ILE A 455 19.87 3.12 -5.24
N ILE A 456 19.09 2.20 -5.79
CA ILE A 456 18.98 0.84 -5.30
C ILE A 456 19.19 -0.13 -6.46
N ASP A 457 20.04 -1.15 -6.28
CA ASP A 457 20.20 -2.22 -7.25
C ASP A 457 19.17 -3.35 -7.03
N VAL A 458 19.15 -4.33 -7.93
CA VAL A 458 18.20 -5.46 -7.80
C VAL A 458 18.49 -6.37 -6.61
N ASN A 459 19.64 -6.25 -5.96
CA ASN A 459 20.01 -7.00 -4.76
C ASN A 459 19.67 -6.27 -3.45
N GLY A 460 19.15 -5.06 -3.56
CA GLY A 460 18.76 -4.25 -2.40
C GLY A 460 19.89 -3.41 -1.81
N HIS A 461 21.05 -3.32 -2.46
CA HIS A 461 22.11 -2.40 -2.05
C HIS A 461 21.69 -0.98 -2.35
N VAL A 462 22.00 -0.06 -1.43
CA VAL A 462 21.56 1.34 -1.53
C VAL A 462 22.75 2.29 -1.48
N LYS A 463 22.87 3.13 -2.50
CA LYS A 463 23.84 4.22 -2.56
C LYS A 463 23.15 5.58 -2.63
N ASN A 464 23.56 6.50 -1.77
CA ASN A 464 23.10 7.88 -1.78
C ASN A 464 24.17 8.75 -2.40
N VAL A 465 23.82 9.59 -3.37
CA VAL A 465 24.73 10.47 -4.09
C VAL A 465 24.13 11.88 -4.11
N TYR A 466 24.86 12.86 -3.58
CA TYR A 466 24.43 14.26 -3.68
C TYR A 466 24.78 14.81 -5.06
N VAL A 467 23.83 15.51 -5.68
CA VAL A 467 24.03 16.09 -7.03
C VAL A 467 25.20 17.10 -7.03
N LYS A 468 25.35 17.89 -5.96
CA LYS A 468 26.43 18.84 -5.79
C LYS A 468 27.83 18.23 -5.79
N ASP A 469 27.93 16.93 -5.37
CA ASP A 469 29.24 16.23 -5.32
C ASP A 469 29.69 15.78 -6.72
N LEU A 470 28.76 15.72 -7.68
CA LEU A 470 29.02 15.39 -9.07
C LEU A 470 29.01 16.63 -9.98
N ILE A 471 28.06 17.55 -9.77
CA ILE A 471 27.91 18.77 -10.59
C ILE A 471 28.36 19.96 -9.77
N PRO A 472 29.58 20.50 -10.03
CA PRO A 472 30.10 21.71 -9.35
C PRO A 472 29.14 22.90 -9.54
N GLY A 473 28.82 23.59 -8.45
CA GLY A 473 27.91 24.73 -8.48
C GLY A 473 26.43 24.39 -8.53
N TRP A 474 26.05 23.14 -8.44
CA TRP A 474 24.64 22.74 -8.33
C TRP A 474 23.94 23.46 -7.18
N GLY A 475 22.84 24.16 -7.48
CA GLY A 475 22.06 24.90 -6.49
C GLY A 475 22.66 26.22 -6.00
N ALA A 476 23.81 26.66 -6.51
CA ALA A 476 24.43 27.93 -6.11
C ALA A 476 23.62 29.16 -6.60
N SER A 477 22.77 29.02 -7.62
CA SER A 477 21.97 30.11 -8.20
C SER A 477 20.50 30.11 -7.81
N ALA A 478 20.03 29.20 -6.99
CA ALA A 478 18.65 29.20 -6.51
C ALA A 478 18.52 30.16 -5.31
N THR A 479 18.28 31.45 -5.58
CA THR A 479 17.63 32.34 -4.61
C THR A 479 16.33 31.61 -4.17
N GLN A 480 16.24 31.30 -2.89
CA GLN A 480 15.04 30.66 -2.31
C GLN A 480 13.80 31.45 -2.74
N PRO A 481 12.79 30.82 -3.36
CA PRO A 481 11.48 31.44 -3.35
C PRO A 481 11.09 31.59 -1.88
N ALA A 482 10.69 32.82 -1.51
CA ALA A 482 10.25 33.14 -0.17
C ALA A 482 9.35 31.99 0.35
N SER A 483 9.71 31.42 1.48
CA SER A 483 8.94 30.34 2.12
C SER A 483 7.51 30.85 2.27
N ALA A 484 6.61 30.26 1.49
CA ALA A 484 5.19 30.36 1.81
C ALA A 484 5.05 29.77 3.23
N THR A 485 4.89 30.66 4.18
CA THR A 485 4.56 30.31 5.56
C THR A 485 3.32 29.42 5.53
N GLN A 486 3.54 28.13 5.67
CA GLN A 486 2.44 27.22 5.98
C GLN A 486 1.83 27.73 7.31
N PRO A 487 0.52 27.89 7.38
CA PRO A 487 -0.11 28.19 8.65
C PRO A 487 0.26 27.05 9.60
N ALA A 488 0.90 27.38 10.70
CA ALA A 488 1.18 26.48 11.78
C ALA A 488 -0.11 25.73 12.12
N SER A 489 -0.11 24.41 11.95
CA SER A 489 -1.15 23.54 12.48
C SER A 489 -1.13 23.79 13.99
N GLY A 490 -2.15 24.50 14.47
CA GLY A 490 -2.28 24.87 15.86
C GLY A 490 -2.28 23.63 16.75
N GLN A 491 -1.12 23.33 17.32
CA GLN A 491 -1.09 22.66 18.60
C GLN A 491 -1.65 23.68 19.60
N ALA A 492 -2.88 23.50 19.99
CA ALA A 492 -3.44 24.21 21.12
C ALA A 492 -2.54 23.93 22.32
N LYS A 493 -1.71 24.89 22.67
CA LYS A 493 -1.13 25.00 24.00
C LYS A 493 -2.26 25.38 24.92
N THR A 494 -2.85 24.39 25.55
CA THR A 494 -3.64 24.61 26.77
C THR A 494 -2.67 24.52 27.96
N LYS A 495 -2.70 25.59 28.73
CA LYS A 495 -2.04 25.70 30.05
C LYS A 495 -2.41 24.56 30.97
#